data_9e1a772a4f2facc86006c364e50204c2
#
_entry.id   9e1a772a4f2facc86006c364e50204c2
#
_cell.length_a   1.000
_cell.length_b   1.000
_cell.length_c   1.000
_cell.angle_alpha   90.00
_cell.angle_beta   90.00
_cell.angle_gamma   90.00
#
_symmetry.space_group_name_H-M   'P 1'
#
loop_
_entity.id
_entity.type
_entity.pdbx_description
1 polymer ?
#
loop_
_entity_poly.entity_id
_entity_poly.type
_entity_poly.pdbx_seq_one_letter_code
_entity_poly.pdbx_strand_id
1 'polypeptide(L)'
;MASKYKPQFMPADKPVEAFSLLDEDGKLRKGAEAPMSDDLALEALRFMTLARVFDEKSFSLQRQGRLGTFAPIFGQEASVLGPALALDPARDWVVPQYRESAALFRQGFPMERLALYRLGFQHGANVPDGVGVIPHQISLAAQIPHGVGLAWGLKLQGKDGVVAIYFGDGASSEGDFHESCNLAGVTDAPVLFVLQDNGWAISTPRAIQSEARDFAARALGYGIHGVAVDGNDLFALYAVASEAVARGRAGEGPTLIESRTYRMGAHTTADDPT
;
A
#
# COMPACT_ATOMS: atom_id res chain seq x y z
N MET A 1 -28.28 40.05 22.36
CA MET A 1 -26.85 39.64 22.36
C MET A 1 -26.76 38.27 21.70
N ALA A 2 -26.18 38.19 20.51
CA ALA A 2 -25.96 36.89 19.87
C ALA A 2 -24.97 36.09 20.72
N SER A 3 -25.33 34.80 21.00
CA SER A 3 -24.49 33.87 21.78
C SER A 3 -23.06 33.85 21.23
N LYS A 4 -22.07 34.07 22.12
CA LYS A 4 -20.64 33.94 21.81
C LYS A 4 -20.23 32.50 21.44
N TYR A 5 -21.10 31.56 21.63
CA TYR A 5 -20.87 30.12 21.35
C TYR A 5 -21.71 29.68 20.16
N LYS A 6 -21.17 29.86 18.96
CA LYS A 6 -21.70 29.17 17.76
C LYS A 6 -20.86 27.92 17.52
N PRO A 7 -21.48 26.76 17.24
CA PRO A 7 -20.74 25.58 16.83
C PRO A 7 -19.98 25.90 15.55
N GLN A 8 -18.69 25.49 15.51
CA GLN A 8 -17.88 25.62 14.31
C GLN A 8 -17.91 24.21 13.65
N PHE A 9 -18.51 24.16 12.45
CA PHE A 9 -18.47 22.97 11.63
C PHE A 9 -17.18 22.97 10.83
N MET A 10 -16.46 21.83 10.84
CA MET A 10 -15.31 21.66 9.96
C MET A 10 -15.81 21.49 8.52
N PRO A 11 -15.21 22.17 7.53
CA PRO A 11 -15.60 22.00 6.15
C PRO A 11 -15.26 20.57 5.70
N ALA A 12 -16.23 19.89 5.12
CA ALA A 12 -16.09 18.50 4.64
C ALA A 12 -15.33 18.43 3.30
N ASP A 13 -15.05 19.56 2.66
CA ASP A 13 -14.65 19.65 1.26
C ASP A 13 -13.23 20.20 1.04
N LYS A 14 -12.42 20.38 2.09
CA LYS A 14 -11.05 20.84 1.91
C LYS A 14 -10.18 19.70 1.35
N PRO A 15 -9.72 19.78 0.08
CA PRO A 15 -8.90 18.72 -0.51
C PRO A 15 -7.53 18.64 0.13
N VAL A 16 -7.00 17.42 0.23
CA VAL A 16 -5.59 17.18 0.51
C VAL A 16 -4.85 17.12 -0.83
N GLU A 17 -3.90 18.04 -1.05
CA GLU A 17 -3.05 18.00 -2.24
C GLU A 17 -2.13 16.79 -2.19
N ALA A 18 -2.02 16.04 -3.30
CA ALA A 18 -1.11 14.91 -3.37
C ALA A 18 0.34 15.41 -3.51
N PHE A 19 1.21 14.92 -2.65
CA PHE A 19 2.65 15.18 -2.76
C PHE A 19 3.22 14.50 -3.99
N SER A 20 4.04 15.23 -4.76
CA SER A 20 4.72 14.72 -5.96
C SER A 20 6.06 15.40 -6.13
N LEU A 21 7.08 14.66 -6.53
CA LEU A 21 8.43 15.14 -6.86
C LEU A 21 8.69 15.20 -8.37
N LEU A 22 7.93 14.42 -9.16
CA LEU A 22 8.03 14.39 -10.61
C LEU A 22 6.92 15.21 -11.27
N ASP A 23 7.20 15.78 -12.42
CA ASP A 23 6.21 16.38 -13.30
C ASP A 23 5.62 15.33 -14.27
N GLU A 24 4.73 15.75 -15.15
CA GLU A 24 4.04 14.89 -16.12
C GLU A 24 4.99 14.25 -17.16
N ASP A 25 6.17 14.85 -17.36
CA ASP A 25 7.24 14.32 -18.23
C ASP A 25 8.18 13.35 -17.48
N GLY A 26 7.96 13.10 -16.19
CA GLY A 26 8.82 12.28 -15.34
C GLY A 26 10.14 12.96 -14.93
N LYS A 27 10.20 14.30 -15.00
CA LYS A 27 11.35 15.08 -14.56
C LYS A 27 11.13 15.60 -13.15
N LEU A 28 12.21 15.75 -12.39
CA LEU A 28 12.14 16.39 -11.08
C LEU A 28 11.58 17.81 -11.20
N ARG A 29 10.58 18.12 -10.37
CA ARG A 29 10.01 19.46 -10.25
C ARG A 29 11.09 20.45 -9.84
N LYS A 30 10.95 21.72 -10.25
CA LYS A 30 11.91 22.78 -9.93
C LYS A 30 12.11 22.90 -8.42
N GLY A 31 13.35 22.68 -7.97
CA GLY A 31 13.74 22.73 -6.56
C GLY A 31 13.54 21.41 -5.81
N ALA A 32 13.05 20.36 -6.45
CA ALA A 32 13.03 19.03 -5.89
C ALA A 32 14.39 18.34 -6.10
N GLU A 33 14.77 17.50 -5.14
CA GLU A 33 15.95 16.64 -5.21
C GLU A 33 15.51 15.18 -5.23
N ALA A 34 16.29 14.31 -5.90
CA ALA A 34 16.03 12.87 -5.89
C ALA A 34 16.24 12.33 -4.46
N PRO A 35 15.23 11.65 -3.87
CA PRO A 35 15.32 11.18 -2.48
C PRO A 35 16.12 9.88 -2.33
N MET A 36 16.57 9.29 -3.42
CA MET A 36 17.30 8.02 -3.45
C MET A 36 18.52 8.10 -4.38
N SER A 37 19.47 7.18 -4.17
CA SER A 37 20.62 7.03 -5.05
C SER A 37 20.24 6.43 -6.41
N ASP A 38 21.10 6.63 -7.42
CA ASP A 38 20.93 6.02 -8.75
C ASP A 38 20.87 4.48 -8.67
N ASP A 39 21.67 3.87 -7.81
CA ASP A 39 21.68 2.42 -7.61
C ASP A 39 20.31 1.92 -7.09
N LEU A 40 19.71 2.62 -6.11
CA LEU A 40 18.40 2.29 -5.60
C LEU A 40 17.30 2.54 -6.65
N ALA A 41 17.43 3.59 -7.45
CA ALA A 41 16.49 3.85 -8.55
C ALA A 41 16.57 2.77 -9.64
N LEU A 42 17.76 2.27 -9.96
CA LEU A 42 17.94 1.12 -10.86
C LEU A 42 17.40 -0.18 -10.26
N GLU A 43 17.61 -0.42 -8.96
CA GLU A 43 17.00 -1.55 -8.25
C GLU A 43 15.45 -1.47 -8.37
N ALA A 44 14.88 -0.29 -8.12
CA ALA A 44 13.44 -0.05 -8.25
C ALA A 44 12.94 -0.35 -9.67
N LEU A 45 13.60 0.17 -10.69
CA LEU A 45 13.23 -0.10 -12.08
C LEU A 45 13.26 -1.60 -12.40
N ARG A 46 14.25 -2.34 -11.88
CA ARG A 46 14.33 -3.81 -12.04
C ARG A 46 13.13 -4.51 -11.42
N PHE A 47 12.76 -4.18 -10.17
CA PHE A 47 11.62 -4.82 -9.50
C PHE A 47 10.28 -4.46 -10.13
N MET A 48 10.08 -3.20 -10.56
CA MET A 48 8.88 -2.78 -11.28
C MET A 48 8.75 -3.55 -12.60
N THR A 49 9.85 -3.62 -13.37
CA THR A 49 9.90 -4.38 -14.64
C THR A 49 9.68 -5.88 -14.39
N LEU A 50 10.30 -6.45 -13.37
CA LEU A 50 10.16 -7.86 -13.00
C LEU A 50 8.69 -8.19 -12.67
N ALA A 51 8.04 -7.38 -11.86
CA ALA A 51 6.64 -7.56 -11.48
C ALA A 51 5.71 -7.46 -12.72
N ARG A 52 5.96 -6.49 -13.60
CA ARG A 52 5.22 -6.33 -14.86
C ARG A 52 5.38 -7.57 -15.75
N VAL A 53 6.60 -8.02 -16.01
CA VAL A 53 6.89 -9.19 -16.84
C VAL A 53 6.33 -10.47 -16.22
N PHE A 54 6.41 -10.61 -14.89
CA PHE A 54 5.82 -11.74 -14.18
C PHE A 54 4.30 -11.80 -14.36
N ASP A 55 3.63 -10.66 -14.28
CA ASP A 55 2.17 -10.60 -14.45
C ASP A 55 1.75 -10.79 -15.91
N GLU A 56 2.48 -10.25 -16.90
CA GLU A 56 2.26 -10.52 -18.33
C GLU A 56 2.39 -12.02 -18.64
N LYS A 57 3.42 -12.66 -18.11
CA LYS A 57 3.62 -14.09 -18.25
C LYS A 57 2.52 -14.90 -17.55
N SER A 58 2.15 -14.48 -16.35
CA SER A 58 1.06 -15.11 -15.58
C SER A 58 -0.27 -14.98 -16.31
N PHE A 59 -0.56 -13.82 -16.91
CA PHE A 59 -1.75 -13.59 -17.72
C PHE A 59 -1.81 -14.53 -18.93
N SER A 60 -0.69 -14.68 -19.65
CA SER A 60 -0.58 -15.62 -20.78
C SER A 60 -0.82 -17.07 -20.33
N LEU A 61 -0.27 -17.49 -19.18
CA LEU A 61 -0.45 -18.83 -18.62
C LEU A 61 -1.90 -19.06 -18.16
N GLN A 62 -2.54 -18.05 -17.57
CA GLN A 62 -3.93 -18.11 -17.14
C GLN A 62 -4.88 -18.32 -18.36
N ARG A 63 -4.67 -17.59 -19.45
CA ARG A 63 -5.45 -17.78 -20.68
C ARG A 63 -5.27 -19.16 -21.33
N GLN A 64 -4.17 -19.84 -21.05
CA GLN A 64 -3.92 -21.22 -21.45
C GLN A 64 -4.50 -22.27 -20.47
N GLY A 65 -5.17 -21.84 -19.40
CA GLY A 65 -5.65 -22.70 -18.32
C GLY A 65 -4.54 -23.31 -17.45
N ARG A 66 -3.33 -22.75 -17.52
CA ARG A 66 -2.14 -23.22 -16.79
C ARG A 66 -1.84 -22.42 -15.52
N LEU A 67 -2.63 -21.41 -15.22
CA LEU A 67 -2.58 -20.63 -14.00
C LEU A 67 -4.02 -20.25 -13.61
N GLY A 68 -4.27 -20.09 -12.32
CA GLY A 68 -5.55 -19.61 -11.81
C GLY A 68 -5.72 -18.11 -12.02
N THR A 69 -6.92 -17.60 -11.72
CA THR A 69 -7.24 -16.17 -11.75
C THR A 69 -6.40 -15.41 -10.72
N PHE A 70 -5.93 -14.24 -11.10
CA PHE A 70 -5.18 -13.34 -10.23
C PHE A 70 -5.44 -11.87 -10.59
N ALA A 71 -5.08 -10.98 -9.67
CA ALA A 71 -5.16 -9.54 -9.85
C ALA A 71 -3.77 -8.98 -10.25
N PRO A 72 -3.60 -8.45 -11.48
CA PRO A 72 -2.32 -7.93 -11.93
C PRO A 72 -1.98 -6.57 -11.31
N ILE A 73 -0.69 -6.27 -11.21
CA ILE A 73 -0.18 -4.99 -10.66
C ILE A 73 -0.30 -3.82 -11.64
N PHE A 74 -0.62 -4.05 -12.91
CA PHE A 74 -0.52 -3.10 -14.01
C PHE A 74 -0.97 -1.67 -13.68
N GLY A 75 -0.04 -0.71 -13.81
CA GLY A 75 -0.22 0.71 -13.52
C GLY A 75 0.03 1.10 -12.06
N GLN A 76 0.23 0.14 -11.16
CA GLN A 76 0.39 0.37 -9.74
C GLN A 76 1.77 -0.04 -9.20
N GLU A 77 2.75 -0.24 -10.10
CA GLU A 77 4.09 -0.72 -9.73
C GLU A 77 4.80 0.23 -8.76
N ALA A 78 4.73 1.54 -9.01
CA ALA A 78 5.32 2.55 -8.14
C ALA A 78 4.61 2.61 -6.78
N SER A 79 3.26 2.57 -6.80
CA SER A 79 2.42 2.56 -5.58
C SER A 79 2.74 1.40 -4.64
N VAL A 80 3.08 0.24 -5.21
CA VAL A 80 3.45 -0.95 -4.45
C VAL A 80 4.92 -0.92 -4.02
N LEU A 81 5.82 -0.58 -4.94
CA LEU A 81 7.25 -0.71 -4.70
C LEU A 81 7.83 0.45 -3.89
N GLY A 82 7.36 1.69 -4.12
CA GLY A 82 7.90 2.88 -3.45
C GLY A 82 7.94 2.74 -1.93
N PRO A 83 6.83 2.40 -1.26
CA PRO A 83 6.85 2.14 0.17
C PRO A 83 7.71 0.95 0.58
N ALA A 84 7.77 -0.12 -0.23
CA ALA A 84 8.59 -1.30 0.08
C ALA A 84 10.09 -1.00 0.03
N LEU A 85 10.54 -0.05 -0.80
CA LEU A 85 11.95 0.36 -0.85
C LEU A 85 12.43 1.04 0.44
N ALA A 86 11.53 1.66 1.18
CA ALA A 86 11.84 2.30 2.46
C ALA A 86 12.03 1.29 3.61
N LEU A 87 11.60 0.05 3.41
CA LEU A 87 11.70 -1.02 4.41
C LEU A 87 13.07 -1.68 4.38
N ASP A 88 13.51 -2.12 5.54
CA ASP A 88 14.66 -3.00 5.72
C ASP A 88 14.19 -4.47 5.77
N PRO A 89 14.45 -5.30 4.74
CA PRO A 89 13.98 -6.68 4.69
C PRO A 89 14.41 -7.56 5.86
N ALA A 90 15.47 -7.18 6.58
CA ALA A 90 15.98 -7.96 7.71
C ALA A 90 15.12 -7.82 8.97
N ARG A 91 14.28 -6.78 9.08
CA ARG A 91 13.52 -6.50 10.31
C ARG A 91 12.09 -6.01 10.08
N ASP A 92 11.79 -5.45 8.92
CA ASP A 92 10.47 -4.93 8.57
C ASP A 92 9.60 -5.97 7.87
N TRP A 93 8.30 -5.74 7.88
CA TRP A 93 7.33 -6.68 7.36
C TRP A 93 6.43 -6.07 6.31
N VAL A 94 6.12 -6.88 5.29
CA VAL A 94 5.11 -6.59 4.28
C VAL A 94 3.87 -7.45 4.52
N VAL A 95 2.74 -6.78 4.62
CA VAL A 95 1.41 -7.40 4.77
C VAL A 95 0.63 -7.12 3.49
N PRO A 96 0.64 -8.05 2.53
CA PRO A 96 -0.01 -7.86 1.24
C PRO A 96 -1.50 -8.16 1.32
N GLN A 97 -2.25 -7.63 0.35
CA GLN A 97 -3.55 -8.15 0.01
C GLN A 97 -3.39 -9.21 -1.11
N TYR A 98 -3.38 -8.83 -2.37
CA TYR A 98 -3.23 -9.77 -3.49
C TYR A 98 -2.51 -9.18 -4.73
N ARG A 99 -2.19 -7.87 -4.73
CA ARG A 99 -1.64 -7.16 -5.90
C ARG A 99 -0.17 -6.75 -5.76
N GLU A 100 0.44 -7.04 -4.63
CA GLU A 100 1.70 -6.46 -4.16
C GLU A 100 2.94 -7.27 -4.58
N SER A 101 2.93 -7.87 -5.80
CA SER A 101 4.02 -8.74 -6.27
C SER A 101 5.40 -8.05 -6.22
N ALA A 102 5.50 -6.76 -6.59
CA ALA A 102 6.76 -6.01 -6.55
C ALA A 102 7.33 -5.89 -5.13
N ALA A 103 6.47 -5.57 -4.14
CA ALA A 103 6.87 -5.49 -2.73
C ALA A 103 7.30 -6.85 -2.18
N LEU A 104 6.59 -7.91 -2.54
CA LEU A 104 6.92 -9.27 -2.11
C LEU A 104 8.27 -9.72 -2.64
N PHE A 105 8.55 -9.47 -3.93
CA PHE A 105 9.83 -9.84 -4.53
C PHE A 105 10.98 -9.05 -3.91
N ARG A 106 10.77 -7.76 -3.65
CA ARG A 106 11.74 -6.92 -2.95
C ARG A 106 12.01 -7.39 -1.52
N GLN A 107 10.99 -7.92 -0.84
CA GLN A 107 11.10 -8.47 0.52
C GLN A 107 11.74 -9.87 0.55
N GLY A 108 11.97 -10.48 -0.61
CA GLY A 108 12.61 -11.79 -0.73
C GLY A 108 11.62 -12.96 -0.86
N PHE A 109 10.33 -12.70 -1.07
CA PHE A 109 9.37 -13.78 -1.32
C PHE A 109 9.59 -14.38 -2.73
N PRO A 110 9.75 -15.72 -2.87
CA PRO A 110 10.08 -16.33 -4.15
C PRO A 110 8.94 -16.26 -5.18
N MET A 111 9.26 -15.88 -6.42
CA MET A 111 8.28 -15.78 -7.51
C MET A 111 7.58 -17.11 -7.82
N GLU A 112 8.32 -18.21 -7.75
CA GLU A 112 7.77 -19.57 -7.98
C GLU A 112 6.72 -19.94 -6.93
N ARG A 113 6.85 -19.47 -5.69
CA ARG A 113 5.83 -19.68 -4.66
C ARG A 113 4.58 -18.88 -4.96
N LEU A 114 4.72 -17.63 -5.42
CA LEU A 114 3.58 -16.82 -5.85
C LEU A 114 2.86 -17.49 -7.05
N ALA A 115 3.59 -18.05 -8.01
CA ALA A 115 3.01 -18.80 -9.11
C ALA A 115 2.28 -20.07 -8.64
N LEU A 116 2.85 -20.82 -7.70
CA LEU A 116 2.21 -21.99 -7.09
C LEU A 116 0.94 -21.60 -6.32
N TYR A 117 0.96 -20.48 -5.60
CA TYR A 117 -0.23 -19.95 -4.93
C TYR A 117 -1.35 -19.64 -5.94
N ARG A 118 -1.01 -18.95 -7.05
CA ARG A 118 -1.95 -18.66 -8.15
C ARG A 118 -2.47 -19.93 -8.86
N LEU A 119 -1.75 -21.05 -8.76
CA LEU A 119 -2.20 -22.37 -9.20
C LEU A 119 -3.15 -23.07 -8.20
N GLY A 120 -3.33 -22.51 -7.00
CA GLY A 120 -4.15 -23.09 -5.94
C GLY A 120 -3.42 -24.09 -5.04
N PHE A 121 -2.09 -24.17 -5.13
CA PHE A 121 -1.31 -25.01 -4.22
C PHE A 121 -1.08 -24.30 -2.89
N GLN A 122 -1.55 -24.89 -1.80
CA GLN A 122 -1.44 -24.32 -0.45
C GLN A 122 0.02 -24.02 -0.06
N HIS A 123 0.97 -24.85 -0.42
CA HIS A 123 2.38 -24.62 -0.12
C HIS A 123 3.00 -23.42 -0.84
N GLY A 124 2.33 -22.89 -1.87
CA GLY A 124 2.69 -21.61 -2.49
C GLY A 124 2.52 -20.41 -1.54
N ALA A 125 1.66 -20.52 -0.53
CA ALA A 125 1.49 -19.49 0.51
C ALA A 125 2.54 -19.57 1.63
N ASN A 126 3.36 -20.65 1.70
CA ASN A 126 4.37 -20.77 2.74
C ASN A 126 5.47 -19.73 2.55
N VAL A 127 5.65 -18.88 3.56
CA VAL A 127 6.72 -17.90 3.58
C VAL A 127 8.02 -18.57 4.04
N PRO A 128 9.15 -18.35 3.34
CA PRO A 128 10.45 -18.87 3.79
C PRO A 128 10.87 -18.26 5.14
N ASP A 129 11.65 -19.00 5.91
CA ASP A 129 12.23 -18.51 7.16
C ASP A 129 13.08 -17.26 6.89
N GLY A 130 12.95 -16.26 7.75
CA GLY A 130 13.67 -14.98 7.66
C GLY A 130 13.08 -13.97 6.65
N VAL A 131 12.02 -14.32 5.92
CA VAL A 131 11.32 -13.38 5.03
C VAL A 131 10.18 -12.71 5.78
N GLY A 132 10.25 -11.39 5.95
CA GLY A 132 9.26 -10.58 6.66
C GLY A 132 8.00 -10.33 5.83
N VAL A 133 7.23 -11.37 5.56
CA VAL A 133 5.97 -11.31 4.80
C VAL A 133 4.91 -12.15 5.51
N ILE A 134 3.66 -11.69 5.54
CA ILE A 134 2.55 -12.60 5.85
C ILE A 134 1.90 -13.10 4.55
N PRO A 135 1.25 -14.29 4.56
CA PRO A 135 0.62 -14.82 3.36
C PRO A 135 -0.42 -13.88 2.75
N HIS A 136 -0.60 -13.96 1.42
CA HIS A 136 -1.63 -13.22 0.69
C HIS A 136 -3.01 -13.40 1.31
N GLN A 137 -3.77 -12.30 1.31
CA GLN A 137 -5.14 -12.28 1.79
C GLN A 137 -6.10 -11.83 0.68
N ILE A 138 -7.08 -12.67 0.35
CA ILE A 138 -8.10 -12.37 -0.66
C ILE A 138 -9.31 -11.67 -0.04
N SER A 139 -9.65 -12.01 1.22
CA SER A 139 -10.73 -11.33 1.94
C SER A 139 -10.33 -9.88 2.21
N LEU A 140 -11.15 -8.93 1.75
CA LEU A 140 -10.85 -7.51 1.85
C LEU A 140 -10.67 -7.08 3.30
N ALA A 141 -9.67 -6.26 3.55
CA ALA A 141 -9.28 -5.69 4.84
C ALA A 141 -8.84 -6.68 5.93
N ALA A 142 -9.11 -8.00 5.80
CA ALA A 142 -8.81 -8.99 6.85
C ALA A 142 -7.31 -9.04 7.24
N GLN A 143 -6.38 -8.65 6.35
CA GLN A 143 -4.96 -8.56 6.67
C GLN A 143 -4.62 -7.35 7.55
N ILE A 144 -5.46 -6.32 7.59
CA ILE A 144 -5.13 -5.05 8.27
C ILE A 144 -5.00 -5.26 9.79
N PRO A 145 -5.98 -5.86 10.50
CA PRO A 145 -5.84 -6.12 11.93
C PRO A 145 -4.68 -7.08 12.26
N HIS A 146 -4.38 -8.04 11.37
CA HIS A 146 -3.20 -8.91 11.55
C HIS A 146 -1.90 -8.13 11.49
N GLY A 147 -1.78 -7.21 10.51
CA GLY A 147 -0.60 -6.35 10.39
C GLY A 147 -0.43 -5.40 11.58
N VAL A 148 -1.51 -4.80 12.08
CA VAL A 148 -1.48 -3.96 13.28
C VAL A 148 -1.09 -4.79 14.52
N GLY A 149 -1.65 -5.98 14.68
CA GLY A 149 -1.27 -6.90 15.76
C GLY A 149 0.20 -7.30 15.71
N LEU A 150 0.73 -7.57 14.51
CA LEU A 150 2.16 -7.86 14.29
C LEU A 150 3.03 -6.66 14.70
N ALA A 151 2.72 -5.45 14.24
CA ALA A 151 3.46 -4.24 14.57
C ALA A 151 3.45 -3.96 16.08
N TRP A 152 2.30 -4.07 16.70
CA TRP A 152 2.18 -3.92 18.14
C TRP A 152 2.97 -4.99 18.91
N GLY A 153 2.91 -6.24 18.45
CA GLY A 153 3.71 -7.33 19.01
C GLY A 153 5.22 -7.10 18.91
N LEU A 154 5.72 -6.54 17.79
CA LEU A 154 7.12 -6.14 17.64
C LEU A 154 7.49 -5.05 18.65
N LYS A 155 6.66 -4.01 18.78
CA LYS A 155 6.84 -2.93 19.75
C LYS A 155 6.90 -3.45 21.20
N LEU A 156 5.98 -4.34 21.59
CA LEU A 156 5.96 -4.94 22.93
C LEU A 156 7.19 -5.81 23.24
N GLN A 157 7.83 -6.36 22.19
CA GLN A 157 9.08 -7.11 22.32
C GLN A 157 10.34 -6.22 22.28
N GLY A 158 10.19 -4.89 22.19
CA GLY A 158 11.31 -3.96 22.07
C GLY A 158 12.05 -4.06 20.73
N LYS A 159 11.40 -4.60 19.69
CA LYS A 159 11.94 -4.64 18.32
C LYS A 159 11.57 -3.38 17.57
N ASP A 160 12.47 -2.88 16.74
CA ASP A 160 12.31 -1.63 15.97
C ASP A 160 11.76 -1.84 14.54
N GLY A 161 11.18 -3.02 14.27
CA GLY A 161 10.57 -3.34 12.99
C GLY A 161 9.30 -2.54 12.72
N VAL A 162 9.10 -2.18 11.46
CA VAL A 162 7.91 -1.50 10.94
C VAL A 162 7.13 -2.45 10.05
N VAL A 163 5.80 -2.32 10.03
CA VAL A 163 4.91 -3.16 9.23
C VAL A 163 4.20 -2.31 8.17
N ALA A 164 4.47 -2.57 6.90
CA ALA A 164 3.74 -1.97 5.80
C ALA A 164 2.55 -2.86 5.41
N ILE A 165 1.34 -2.31 5.53
CA ILE A 165 0.08 -3.00 5.25
C ILE A 165 -0.52 -2.41 3.98
N TYR A 166 -0.66 -3.22 2.94
CA TYR A 166 -1.20 -2.80 1.65
C TYR A 166 -2.67 -3.19 1.52
N PHE A 167 -3.46 -2.27 0.95
CA PHE A 167 -4.87 -2.50 0.65
C PHE A 167 -5.39 -1.48 -0.36
N GLY A 168 -6.47 -1.83 -1.07
CA GLY A 168 -7.13 -0.93 -2.01
C GLY A 168 -8.16 -0.02 -1.33
N ASP A 169 -8.65 0.96 -2.09
CA ASP A 169 -9.71 1.89 -1.68
C ASP A 169 -10.99 1.16 -1.23
N GLY A 170 -11.39 0.07 -1.89
CA GLY A 170 -12.54 -0.75 -1.48
C GLY A 170 -12.40 -1.35 -0.08
N ALA A 171 -11.21 -1.81 0.30
CA ALA A 171 -10.96 -2.34 1.63
C ALA A 171 -11.10 -1.28 2.74
N SER A 172 -10.95 0.00 2.40
CA SER A 172 -11.14 1.10 3.35
C SER A 172 -12.61 1.36 3.72
N SER A 173 -13.55 0.64 3.12
CA SER A 173 -14.97 0.67 3.47
C SER A 173 -15.36 -0.42 4.48
N GLU A 174 -14.44 -1.37 4.76
CA GLU A 174 -14.65 -2.45 5.73
C GLU A 174 -14.42 -1.97 7.17
N GLY A 175 -15.15 -2.55 8.12
CA GLY A 175 -14.99 -2.24 9.55
C GLY A 175 -13.56 -2.48 10.05
N ASP A 176 -12.94 -3.58 9.60
CA ASP A 176 -11.56 -3.97 9.95
C ASP A 176 -10.54 -2.85 9.72
N PHE A 177 -10.71 -2.05 8.63
CA PHE A 177 -9.86 -0.89 8.39
C PHE A 177 -9.99 0.16 9.50
N HIS A 178 -11.23 0.55 9.83
CA HIS A 178 -11.51 1.61 10.80
C HIS A 178 -11.05 1.23 12.20
N GLU A 179 -11.35 0.01 12.62
CA GLU A 179 -10.97 -0.53 13.92
C GLU A 179 -9.44 -0.67 14.04
N SER A 180 -8.79 -1.12 12.98
CA SER A 180 -7.33 -1.27 12.93
C SER A 180 -6.60 0.07 12.98
N CYS A 181 -7.07 1.09 12.25
CA CYS A 181 -6.50 2.44 12.31
C CYS A 181 -6.61 3.02 13.73
N ASN A 182 -7.78 2.86 14.37
CA ASN A 182 -7.97 3.31 15.73
C ASN A 182 -7.07 2.57 16.72
N LEU A 183 -6.97 1.24 16.63
CA LEU A 183 -6.09 0.43 17.49
C LEU A 183 -4.61 0.82 17.30
N ALA A 184 -4.18 0.99 16.04
CA ALA A 184 -2.82 1.40 15.75
C ALA A 184 -2.48 2.77 16.35
N GLY A 185 -3.42 3.73 16.28
CA GLY A 185 -3.27 5.05 16.91
C GLY A 185 -3.18 4.97 18.42
N VAL A 186 -4.07 4.20 19.07
CA VAL A 186 -4.09 4.05 20.55
C VAL A 186 -2.82 3.37 21.06
N THR A 187 -2.23 2.46 20.29
CA THR A 187 -1.03 1.71 20.69
C THR A 187 0.27 2.31 20.16
N ASP A 188 0.22 3.38 19.37
CA ASP A 188 1.35 3.92 18.61
C ASP A 188 2.11 2.81 17.89
N ALA A 189 1.37 1.90 17.24
CA ALA A 189 1.97 0.78 16.54
C ALA A 189 2.76 1.28 15.31
N PRO A 190 3.99 0.78 15.06
CA PRO A 190 4.82 1.20 13.92
C PRO A 190 4.29 0.64 12.60
N VAL A 191 3.21 1.23 12.09
CA VAL A 191 2.49 0.79 10.88
C VAL A 191 2.53 1.85 9.79
N LEU A 192 2.83 1.41 8.57
CA LEU A 192 2.49 2.13 7.34
C LEU A 192 1.23 1.50 6.75
N PHE A 193 0.13 2.23 6.78
CA PHE A 193 -1.06 1.89 6.00
C PHE A 193 -0.89 2.43 4.58
N VAL A 194 -0.73 1.55 3.60
CA VAL A 194 -0.56 1.92 2.18
C VAL A 194 -1.88 1.66 1.46
N LEU A 195 -2.70 2.70 1.40
CA LEU A 195 -3.98 2.68 0.69
C LEU A 195 -3.74 3.00 -0.78
N GLN A 196 -3.95 2.02 -1.66
CA GLN A 196 -3.83 2.16 -3.10
C GLN A 196 -5.18 2.63 -3.67
N ASP A 197 -5.36 3.97 -3.75
CA ASP A 197 -6.55 4.57 -4.38
C ASP A 197 -6.40 4.53 -5.88
N ASN A 198 -6.86 3.44 -6.50
CA ASN A 198 -6.86 3.27 -7.95
C ASN A 198 -8.19 3.67 -8.61
N GLY A 199 -9.11 4.26 -7.84
CA GLY A 199 -10.39 4.76 -8.29
C GLY A 199 -11.52 3.73 -8.38
N TRP A 200 -11.23 2.44 -8.12
CA TRP A 200 -12.18 1.37 -8.36
C TRP A 200 -12.07 0.21 -7.35
N ALA A 201 -13.17 -0.09 -6.66
CA ALA A 201 -13.33 -1.35 -5.94
C ALA A 201 -14.05 -2.36 -6.88
N ILE A 202 -13.29 -3.23 -7.54
CA ILE A 202 -13.76 -4.10 -8.63
C ILE A 202 -14.37 -3.24 -9.75
N SER A 203 -15.70 -3.09 -9.79
CA SER A 203 -16.48 -2.28 -10.74
C SER A 203 -17.17 -1.07 -10.07
N THR A 204 -17.00 -0.91 -8.75
CA THR A 204 -17.59 0.21 -8.01
C THR A 204 -16.65 1.41 -8.04
N PRO A 205 -17.05 2.53 -8.66
CA PRO A 205 -16.21 3.72 -8.72
C PRO A 205 -16.10 4.38 -7.34
N ARG A 206 -14.95 5.01 -7.06
CA ARG A 206 -14.64 5.69 -5.81
C ARG A 206 -15.74 6.64 -5.34
N ALA A 207 -16.35 7.37 -6.25
CA ALA A 207 -17.37 8.38 -5.95
C ALA A 207 -18.64 7.83 -5.27
N ILE A 208 -18.92 6.53 -5.41
CA ILE A 208 -20.06 5.87 -4.74
C ILE A 208 -19.63 4.98 -3.58
N GLN A 209 -18.33 4.89 -3.30
CA GLN A 209 -17.78 4.18 -2.13
C GLN A 209 -17.63 5.10 -0.93
N SER A 210 -17.29 6.36 -1.16
CA SER A 210 -16.93 7.29 -0.09
C SER A 210 -17.29 8.72 -0.47
N GLU A 211 -18.06 9.37 0.39
CA GLU A 211 -18.28 10.83 0.31
C GLU A 211 -17.03 11.63 0.69
N ALA A 212 -16.11 11.03 1.46
CA ALA A 212 -14.83 11.66 1.77
C ALA A 212 -14.04 11.89 0.47
N ARG A 213 -13.68 13.14 0.22
CA ARG A 213 -12.93 13.54 -0.97
C ARG A 213 -11.55 12.91 -1.01
N ASP A 214 -10.92 12.77 0.15
CA ASP A 214 -9.57 12.23 0.32
C ASP A 214 -9.55 11.18 1.42
N PHE A 215 -8.95 10.03 1.16
CA PHE A 215 -8.82 8.97 2.17
C PHE A 215 -7.78 9.35 3.24
N ALA A 216 -6.74 10.10 2.89
CA ALA A 216 -5.74 10.59 3.84
C ALA A 216 -6.37 11.43 4.97
N ALA A 217 -7.46 12.17 4.68
CA ALA A 217 -8.17 12.95 5.68
C ALA A 217 -8.80 12.10 6.79
N ARG A 218 -9.09 10.82 6.54
CA ARG A 218 -9.63 9.88 7.55
C ARG A 218 -8.67 9.67 8.72
N ALA A 219 -7.36 9.83 8.49
CA ALA A 219 -6.32 9.70 9.51
C ALA A 219 -6.58 10.60 10.73
N LEU A 220 -7.12 11.80 10.50
CA LEU A 220 -7.46 12.76 11.57
C LEU A 220 -8.47 12.17 12.57
N GLY A 221 -9.43 11.37 12.08
CA GLY A 221 -10.44 10.73 12.93
C GLY A 221 -9.88 9.68 13.89
N TYR A 222 -8.69 9.15 13.60
CA TYR A 222 -8.01 8.14 14.42
C TYR A 222 -6.81 8.73 15.20
N GLY A 223 -6.54 10.03 15.06
CA GLY A 223 -5.39 10.66 15.69
C GLY A 223 -4.04 10.20 15.13
N ILE A 224 -3.99 9.72 13.88
CA ILE A 224 -2.79 9.26 13.20
C ILE A 224 -2.37 10.21 12.08
N HIS A 225 -1.15 10.05 11.57
CA HIS A 225 -0.67 10.85 10.45
C HIS A 225 -1.29 10.39 9.13
N GLY A 226 -1.67 11.36 8.29
CA GLY A 226 -2.24 11.10 6.96
C GLY A 226 -1.55 11.94 5.90
N VAL A 227 -1.24 11.34 4.75
CA VAL A 227 -0.64 12.01 3.59
C VAL A 227 -1.17 11.43 2.29
N ALA A 228 -1.49 12.31 1.33
CA ALA A 228 -1.81 11.90 -0.03
C ALA A 228 -0.55 12.06 -0.92
N VAL A 229 -0.29 11.06 -1.77
CA VAL A 229 0.89 11.00 -2.64
C VAL A 229 0.45 10.62 -4.05
N ASP A 230 1.10 11.16 -5.06
CA ASP A 230 0.97 10.65 -6.43
C ASP A 230 1.53 9.22 -6.48
N GLY A 231 0.62 8.25 -6.67
CA GLY A 231 0.93 6.83 -6.65
C GLY A 231 1.69 6.32 -7.86
N ASN A 232 1.94 7.17 -8.85
CA ASN A 232 2.78 6.87 -10.00
C ASN A 232 4.17 7.54 -9.90
N ASP A 233 4.37 8.39 -8.89
CA ASP A 233 5.66 9.00 -8.56
C ASP A 233 6.42 8.15 -7.53
N LEU A 234 7.31 7.30 -8.04
CA LEU A 234 8.14 6.42 -7.21
C LEU A 234 8.98 7.19 -6.18
N PHE A 235 9.49 8.37 -6.57
CA PHE A 235 10.36 9.17 -5.70
C PHE A 235 9.56 9.77 -4.55
N ALA A 236 8.38 10.31 -4.83
CA ALA A 236 7.48 10.84 -3.80
C ALA A 236 7.04 9.75 -2.81
N LEU A 237 6.67 8.56 -3.31
CA LEU A 237 6.28 7.43 -2.48
C LEU A 237 7.42 6.94 -1.58
N TYR A 238 8.63 6.82 -2.13
CA TYR A 238 9.81 6.45 -1.35
C TYR A 238 10.13 7.48 -0.26
N ALA A 239 10.12 8.78 -0.61
CA ALA A 239 10.41 9.86 0.34
C ALA A 239 9.43 9.86 1.51
N VAL A 240 8.12 9.81 1.21
CA VAL A 240 7.06 9.79 2.23
C VAL A 240 7.12 8.52 3.08
N ALA A 241 7.33 7.36 2.46
CA ALA A 241 7.44 6.10 3.19
C ALA A 241 8.69 6.06 4.09
N SER A 242 9.82 6.61 3.63
CA SER A 242 11.05 6.70 4.43
C SER A 242 10.86 7.55 5.68
N GLU A 243 10.18 8.69 5.56
CA GLU A 243 9.80 9.53 6.71
C GLU A 243 8.84 8.78 7.65
N ALA A 244 7.82 8.13 7.10
CA ALA A 244 6.85 7.37 7.89
C ALA A 244 7.49 6.18 8.63
N VAL A 245 8.46 5.49 7.99
CA VAL A 245 9.26 4.43 8.63
C VAL A 245 10.08 4.99 9.79
N ALA A 246 10.76 6.13 9.57
CA ALA A 246 11.55 6.79 10.61
C ALA A 246 10.68 7.20 11.82
N ARG A 247 9.49 7.75 11.57
CA ARG A 247 8.50 8.12 12.59
C ARG A 247 8.01 6.89 13.38
N GLY A 248 7.66 5.81 12.66
CA GLY A 248 7.25 4.55 13.30
C GLY A 248 8.32 4.00 14.25
N ARG A 249 9.59 4.02 13.83
CA ARG A 249 10.74 3.63 14.68
C ARG A 249 10.97 4.56 15.85
N ALA A 250 10.70 5.85 15.68
CA ALA A 250 10.78 6.84 16.77
C ALA A 250 9.63 6.72 17.79
N GLY A 251 8.63 5.86 17.53
CA GLY A 251 7.46 5.70 18.38
C GLY A 251 6.41 6.80 18.22
N GLU A 252 6.46 7.53 17.08
CA GLU A 252 5.52 8.60 16.77
C GLU A 252 4.19 8.09 16.16
N GLY A 253 3.98 6.77 16.19
CA GLY A 253 2.74 6.13 15.77
C GLY A 253 2.65 5.84 14.27
N PRO A 254 1.47 5.39 13.81
CA PRO A 254 1.24 4.95 12.44
C PRO A 254 1.04 6.12 11.46
N THR A 255 1.24 5.80 10.18
CA THR A 255 0.98 6.74 9.07
C THR A 255 0.07 6.09 8.02
N LEU A 256 -0.99 6.80 7.60
CA LEU A 256 -1.84 6.44 6.47
C LEU A 256 -1.35 7.18 5.21
N ILE A 257 -0.84 6.43 4.25
CA ILE A 257 -0.44 6.93 2.92
C ILE A 257 -1.57 6.63 1.95
N GLU A 258 -2.24 7.66 1.44
CA GLU A 258 -3.14 7.55 0.28
C GLU A 258 -2.32 7.67 -0.99
N SER A 259 -2.06 6.55 -1.64
CA SER A 259 -1.35 6.47 -2.91
C SER A 259 -2.36 6.54 -4.05
N ARG A 260 -2.50 7.73 -4.66
CA ARG A 260 -3.41 7.96 -5.79
C ARG A 260 -2.80 7.44 -7.07
N THR A 261 -3.33 6.35 -7.55
CA THR A 261 -2.81 5.63 -8.71
C THR A 261 -3.94 5.27 -9.69
N TYR A 262 -3.64 4.44 -10.67
CA TYR A 262 -4.61 4.01 -11.66
C TYR A 262 -4.42 2.52 -12.01
N ARG A 263 -5.52 1.78 -12.05
CA ARG A 263 -5.54 0.39 -12.49
C ARG A 263 -5.68 0.35 -14.03
N MET A 264 -4.62 -0.04 -14.74
CA MET A 264 -4.56 -0.04 -16.20
C MET A 264 -5.32 -1.20 -16.89
N GLY A 265 -5.97 -2.07 -16.13
CA GLY A 265 -6.66 -3.24 -16.68
C GLY A 265 -7.87 -3.64 -15.87
N ALA A 266 -8.42 -4.80 -16.19
CA ALA A 266 -9.48 -5.44 -15.41
C ALA A 266 -9.04 -5.65 -13.95
N HIS A 267 -10.01 -5.82 -13.05
CA HIS A 267 -9.71 -6.08 -11.63
C HIS A 267 -8.92 -7.38 -11.45
N THR A 268 -9.36 -8.43 -12.13
CA THR A 268 -8.66 -9.72 -12.22
C THR A 268 -8.59 -10.18 -13.67
N THR A 269 -7.84 -11.26 -13.92
CA THR A 269 -7.75 -11.87 -15.27
C THR A 269 -9.04 -12.57 -15.73
N ALA A 270 -10.05 -12.68 -14.87
CA ALA A 270 -11.37 -13.24 -15.19
C ALA A 270 -12.43 -12.18 -15.49
N ASP A 271 -12.14 -10.89 -15.24
CA ASP A 271 -13.10 -9.81 -15.45
C ASP A 271 -13.02 -9.26 -16.88
N ASP A 272 -14.14 -8.75 -17.37
CA ASP A 272 -14.23 -8.01 -18.62
C ASP A 272 -13.84 -6.54 -18.36
N PRO A 273 -12.83 -5.98 -19.06
CA PRO A 273 -12.44 -4.59 -18.91
C PRO A 273 -13.28 -3.59 -19.72
N THR A 274 -14.24 -4.06 -20.56
CA THR A 274 -15.07 -3.22 -21.45
C THR A 274 -16.32 -2.68 -20.79
#